data_da6922a2c1990b4fa95a999152225753
#
_entry.id   da6922a2c1990b4fa95a999152225753
#
_cell.length_a   1.000
_cell.length_b   1.000
_cell.length_c   1.000
_cell.angle_alpha   90.00
_cell.angle_beta   90.00
_cell.angle_gamma   90.00
#
_symmetry.space_group_name_H-M   'P 1'
#
loop_
_entity.id
_entity.type
_entity.pdbx_description
1 polymer ?
#
loop_
_entity_poly.entity_id
_entity_poly.type
_entity_poly.pdbx_seq_one_letter_code
_entity_poly.pdbx_strand_id
1 'polypeptide(L)'
;MATDDKILLRLANRVGIMGLLMLILPPLLAAWVYRGEAGESFSFLTHTLSELGRYDSSRLAVLINGGMFFGGLALVVSFSSRALSGRSTPISVSLAISGILLSLSVAACGLFPVNVGALHSHAMTALYVMTPVCALFYCFAILRDIPPRWGVLPALAAAGCALALLLDPDRELMLMDRYAYGLFGADRPTIWWPALTGWLLVLFVGIWLFYALILMRRRH
;
A
#
# COMPACT_ATOMS: atom_id res chain seq x y z
N MET A 1 -19.20 20.72 19.53
CA MET A 1 -19.39 19.45 18.82
C MET A 1 -19.26 19.56 17.30
N ALA A 2 -20.13 20.28 16.56
CA ALA A 2 -19.98 20.34 15.07
C ALA A 2 -18.69 21.00 14.56
N THR A 3 -18.11 21.94 15.30
CA THR A 3 -16.87 22.64 14.93
C THR A 3 -15.66 21.75 15.19
N ASP A 4 -15.65 21.01 16.27
CA ASP A 4 -14.55 20.11 16.67
C ASP A 4 -14.44 18.91 15.70
N ASP A 5 -15.56 18.34 15.27
CA ASP A 5 -15.60 17.28 14.26
C ASP A 5 -14.99 17.72 12.93
N LYS A 6 -15.25 18.96 12.49
CA LYS A 6 -14.66 19.51 11.26
C LYS A 6 -13.16 19.74 11.38
N ILE A 7 -12.67 20.13 12.54
CA ILE A 7 -11.23 20.29 12.81
C ILE A 7 -10.55 18.92 12.78
N LEU A 8 -11.12 17.93 13.46
CA LEU A 8 -10.62 16.57 13.52
C LEU A 8 -10.53 15.95 12.13
N LEU A 9 -11.59 16.04 11.30
CA LEU A 9 -11.60 15.50 9.95
C LEU A 9 -10.61 16.21 9.02
N ARG A 10 -10.40 17.53 9.17
CA ARG A 10 -9.36 18.26 8.42
C ARG A 10 -7.96 17.81 8.81
N LEU A 11 -7.71 17.61 10.08
CA LEU A 11 -6.42 17.09 10.57
C LEU A 11 -6.18 15.67 10.09
N ALA A 12 -7.18 14.79 10.21
CA ALA A 12 -7.14 13.42 9.70
C ALA A 12 -6.79 13.36 8.22
N ASN A 13 -7.38 14.25 7.40
CA ASN A 13 -7.07 14.34 5.97
C ASN A 13 -5.62 14.77 5.71
N ARG A 14 -5.11 15.76 6.46
CA ARG A 14 -3.70 16.20 6.32
C ARG A 14 -2.73 15.10 6.68
N VAL A 15 -2.99 14.40 7.79
CA VAL A 15 -2.18 13.26 8.23
C VAL A 15 -2.24 12.13 7.18
N GLY A 16 -3.42 11.82 6.64
CA GLY A 16 -3.58 10.82 5.59
C GLY A 16 -2.81 11.18 4.30
N ILE A 17 -2.83 12.46 3.89
CA ILE A 17 -2.06 12.93 2.73
C ILE A 17 -0.55 12.80 2.99
N MET A 18 -0.08 13.17 4.18
CA MET A 18 1.32 12.96 4.58
C MET A 18 1.68 11.47 4.51
N GLY A 19 0.81 10.59 5.04
CA GLY A 19 0.99 9.16 4.94
C GLY A 19 1.11 8.68 3.49
N LEU A 20 0.23 9.14 2.60
CA LEU A 20 0.30 8.81 1.18
C LEU A 20 1.60 9.27 0.53
N LEU A 21 2.08 10.47 0.83
CA LEU A 21 3.37 10.97 0.35
C LEU A 21 4.55 10.11 0.85
N MET A 22 4.49 9.68 2.11
CA MET A 22 5.50 8.76 2.68
C MET A 22 5.50 7.38 2.02
N LEU A 23 4.37 6.94 1.45
CA LEU A 23 4.29 5.68 0.72
C LEU A 23 4.77 5.81 -0.74
N ILE A 24 4.67 6.99 -1.36
CA ILE A 24 4.96 7.18 -2.78
C ILE A 24 6.39 7.70 -3.01
N LEU A 25 6.83 8.71 -2.25
CA LEU A 25 8.10 9.38 -2.54
C LEU A 25 9.34 8.51 -2.28
N PRO A 26 9.46 7.77 -1.16
CA PRO A 26 10.62 6.95 -0.89
C PRO A 26 10.89 5.88 -1.96
N PRO A 27 9.90 5.08 -2.43
CA PRO A 27 10.13 4.12 -3.49
C PRO A 27 10.61 4.74 -4.80
N LEU A 28 10.08 5.91 -5.19
CA LEU A 28 10.51 6.60 -6.41
C LEU A 28 11.95 7.09 -6.30
N LEU A 29 12.33 7.67 -5.15
CA LEU A 29 13.71 8.11 -4.90
C LEU A 29 14.67 6.93 -4.87
N ALA A 30 14.28 5.83 -4.21
CA ALA A 30 15.11 4.64 -4.12
C ALA A 30 15.30 3.96 -5.48
N ALA A 31 14.24 3.86 -6.28
CA ALA A 31 14.32 3.31 -7.64
C ALA A 31 15.32 4.11 -8.51
N TRP A 32 15.35 5.43 -8.35
CA TRP A 32 16.28 6.27 -9.12
C TRP A 32 17.76 6.07 -8.76
N VAL A 33 18.06 5.86 -7.47
CA VAL A 33 19.46 5.69 -7.01
C VAL A 33 19.88 4.24 -6.87
N TYR A 34 18.97 3.29 -7.18
CA TYR A 34 19.21 1.86 -7.03
C TYR A 34 20.37 1.40 -7.92
N ARG A 35 21.21 0.57 -7.33
CA ARG A 35 22.21 -0.23 -8.03
C ARG A 35 22.17 -1.62 -7.42
N GLY A 36 21.79 -2.61 -8.23
CA GLY A 36 21.78 -4.00 -7.81
C GLY A 36 23.17 -4.58 -7.58
N GLU A 37 23.24 -5.82 -7.17
CA GLU A 37 24.50 -6.51 -6.86
C GLU A 37 25.42 -6.63 -8.07
N ALA A 38 24.87 -6.73 -9.29
CA ALA A 38 25.62 -6.71 -10.55
C ALA A 38 25.79 -5.29 -11.13
N GLY A 39 25.42 -4.24 -10.38
CA GLY A 39 25.49 -2.84 -10.82
C GLY A 39 24.34 -2.41 -11.74
N GLU A 40 23.33 -3.26 -11.91
CA GLU A 40 22.15 -3.00 -12.75
C GLU A 40 21.29 -1.87 -12.19
N SER A 41 20.62 -1.14 -13.08
CA SER A 41 19.65 -0.12 -12.71
C SER A 41 18.28 -0.73 -12.43
N PHE A 42 17.49 -0.06 -11.59
CA PHE A 42 16.12 -0.48 -11.27
C PHE A 42 15.21 -0.49 -12.50
N SER A 43 14.39 -1.51 -12.60
CA SER A 43 13.31 -1.61 -13.59
C SER A 43 12.02 -2.03 -12.92
N PHE A 44 10.95 -1.26 -13.08
CA PHE A 44 9.61 -1.58 -12.59
C PHE A 44 9.03 -2.87 -13.21
N LEU A 45 9.61 -3.33 -14.31
CA LEU A 45 9.19 -4.55 -14.99
C LEU A 45 9.78 -5.82 -14.36
N THR A 46 10.89 -5.69 -13.63
CA THR A 46 11.69 -6.84 -13.20
C THR A 46 12.11 -6.83 -11.72
N HIS A 47 11.96 -5.68 -11.04
CA HIS A 47 12.34 -5.54 -9.62
C HIS A 47 11.11 -5.25 -8.77
N THR A 48 11.02 -5.89 -7.61
CA THR A 48 9.92 -5.67 -6.65
C THR A 48 10.16 -4.45 -5.76
N LEU A 49 9.09 -3.97 -5.14
CA LEU A 49 9.20 -2.95 -4.09
C LEU A 49 10.01 -3.46 -2.89
N SER A 50 9.90 -4.75 -2.55
CA SER A 50 10.62 -5.38 -1.45
C SER A 50 12.14 -5.35 -1.65
N GLU A 51 12.62 -5.46 -2.88
CA GLU A 51 14.05 -5.33 -3.21
C GLU A 51 14.59 -3.93 -2.89
N LEU A 52 13.78 -2.88 -3.08
CA LEU A 52 14.17 -1.52 -2.68
C LEU A 52 14.23 -1.34 -1.15
N GLY A 53 13.48 -2.15 -0.40
CA GLY A 53 13.49 -2.18 1.08
C GLY A 53 14.55 -3.10 1.69
N ARG A 54 15.36 -3.75 0.89
CA ARG A 54 16.36 -4.73 1.33
C ARG A 54 17.64 -4.02 1.84
N TYR A 55 17.99 -4.26 3.12
CA TYR A 55 19.08 -3.53 3.80
C TYR A 55 20.48 -3.82 3.26
N ASP A 56 20.71 -5.00 2.72
CA ASP A 56 22.01 -5.44 2.23
C ASP A 56 22.34 -5.00 0.79
N SER A 57 21.32 -4.58 0.02
CA SER A 57 21.47 -4.22 -1.40
C SER A 57 20.98 -2.80 -1.74
N SER A 58 20.00 -2.27 -1.00
CA SER A 58 19.43 -0.96 -1.30
C SER A 58 19.96 0.14 -0.39
N ARG A 59 20.53 1.20 -0.98
CA ARG A 59 21.06 2.36 -0.24
C ARG A 59 20.00 3.13 0.55
N LEU A 60 18.76 3.12 0.09
CA LEU A 60 17.64 3.84 0.70
C LEU A 60 16.63 2.91 1.36
N ALA A 61 17.02 1.67 1.71
CA ALA A 61 16.12 0.71 2.36
C ALA A 61 15.46 1.27 3.63
N VAL A 62 16.23 1.98 4.48
CA VAL A 62 15.69 2.62 5.70
C VAL A 62 14.61 3.63 5.36
N LEU A 63 14.79 4.42 4.30
CA LEU A 63 13.81 5.43 3.89
C LEU A 63 12.51 4.79 3.40
N ILE A 64 12.60 3.68 2.64
CA ILE A 64 11.42 2.94 2.14
C ILE A 64 10.69 2.28 3.29
N ASN A 65 11.40 1.50 4.10
CA ASN A 65 10.79 0.76 5.21
C ASN A 65 10.19 1.72 6.24
N GLY A 66 10.91 2.81 6.58
CA GLY A 66 10.39 3.88 7.43
C GLY A 66 9.19 4.60 6.81
N GLY A 67 9.24 4.89 5.49
CA GLY A 67 8.12 5.48 4.75
C GLY A 67 6.87 4.61 4.79
N MET A 68 7.00 3.30 4.57
CA MET A 68 5.89 2.35 4.67
C MET A 68 5.36 2.25 6.10
N PHE A 69 6.23 2.16 7.10
CA PHE A 69 5.84 2.06 8.50
C PHE A 69 5.09 3.32 8.96
N PHE A 70 5.71 4.49 8.89
CA PHE A 70 5.10 5.73 9.35
C PHE A 70 3.96 6.20 8.45
N GLY A 71 4.04 5.97 7.14
CA GLY A 71 2.96 6.22 6.19
C GLY A 71 1.72 5.38 6.49
N GLY A 72 1.92 4.08 6.77
CA GLY A 72 0.85 3.18 7.22
C GLY A 72 0.21 3.65 8.53
N LEU A 73 1.01 4.01 9.54
CA LEU A 73 0.48 4.54 10.82
C LEU A 73 -0.27 5.86 10.63
N ALA A 74 0.19 6.75 9.77
CA ALA A 74 -0.52 7.99 9.45
C ALA A 74 -1.90 7.71 8.82
N LEU A 75 -1.99 6.71 7.95
CA LEU A 75 -3.27 6.25 7.39
C LEU A 75 -4.17 5.62 8.47
N VAL A 76 -3.62 4.85 9.42
CA VAL A 76 -4.37 4.34 10.57
C VAL A 76 -5.03 5.50 11.34
N VAL A 77 -4.27 6.54 11.67
CA VAL A 77 -4.81 7.74 12.35
C VAL A 77 -5.91 8.40 11.52
N SER A 78 -5.71 8.51 10.21
CA SER A 78 -6.70 9.10 9.30
C SER A 78 -8.01 8.30 9.27
N PHE A 79 -7.95 6.98 9.15
CA PHE A 79 -9.14 6.11 9.13
C PHE A 79 -9.82 6.03 10.51
N SER A 80 -9.05 5.95 11.60
CA SER A 80 -9.58 5.94 12.97
C SER A 80 -10.37 7.22 13.28
N SER A 81 -9.83 8.38 12.90
CA SER A 81 -10.53 9.66 13.10
C SER A 81 -11.86 9.72 12.33
N ARG A 82 -11.98 9.04 11.20
CA ARG A 82 -13.23 8.93 10.43
C ARG A 82 -14.24 7.99 11.09
N ALA A 83 -13.77 6.87 11.67
CA ALA A 83 -14.62 5.94 12.41
C ALA A 83 -15.26 6.60 13.64
N LEU A 84 -14.49 7.47 14.30
CA LEU A 84 -14.90 8.17 15.53
C LEU A 84 -15.74 9.43 15.26
N SER A 85 -15.90 9.87 14.01
CA SER A 85 -16.74 11.03 13.70
C SER A 85 -18.22 10.74 14.01
N GLY A 86 -18.92 11.66 14.65
CA GLY A 86 -20.30 11.48 15.15
C GLY A 86 -21.39 11.29 14.08
N ARG A 87 -21.00 11.19 12.80
CA ARG A 87 -21.88 10.92 11.64
C ARG A 87 -21.62 9.55 10.98
N SER A 88 -21.01 8.61 11.71
CA SER A 88 -20.65 7.31 11.16
C SER A 88 -21.88 6.41 11.02
N THR A 89 -22.08 5.88 9.82
CA THR A 89 -23.02 4.78 9.55
C THR A 89 -22.32 3.43 9.73
N PRO A 90 -23.02 2.31 9.95
CA PRO A 90 -22.37 1.01 10.05
C PRO A 90 -21.46 0.69 8.87
N ILE A 91 -21.85 1.05 7.65
CA ILE A 91 -21.03 0.81 6.44
C ILE A 91 -19.77 1.71 6.42
N SER A 92 -19.89 2.97 6.90
CA SER A 92 -18.71 3.85 6.99
C SER A 92 -17.72 3.39 8.07
N VAL A 93 -18.22 2.82 9.16
CA VAL A 93 -17.39 2.20 10.21
C VAL A 93 -16.69 0.97 9.66
N SER A 94 -17.39 0.08 8.96
CA SER A 94 -16.78 -1.12 8.35
C SER A 94 -15.70 -0.75 7.33
N LEU A 95 -15.95 0.28 6.51
CA LEU A 95 -14.93 0.81 5.59
C LEU A 95 -13.72 1.38 6.37
N ALA A 96 -13.95 2.11 7.45
CA ALA A 96 -12.85 2.67 8.24
C ALA A 96 -12.04 1.54 8.93
N ILE A 97 -12.70 0.53 9.50
CA ILE A 97 -12.03 -0.62 10.11
C ILE A 97 -11.20 -1.38 9.08
N SER A 98 -11.75 -1.69 7.90
CA SER A 98 -11.00 -2.36 6.83
C SER A 98 -9.84 -1.50 6.33
N GLY A 99 -10.01 -0.18 6.27
CA GLY A 99 -8.95 0.78 5.96
C GLY A 99 -7.84 0.80 7.04
N ILE A 100 -8.19 0.70 8.31
CA ILE A 100 -7.22 0.57 9.42
C ILE A 100 -6.43 -0.73 9.28
N LEU A 101 -7.09 -1.87 9.03
CA LEU A 101 -6.42 -3.17 8.89
C LEU A 101 -5.50 -3.19 7.66
N LEU A 102 -5.93 -2.63 6.53
CA LEU A 102 -5.08 -2.45 5.36
C LEU A 102 -3.86 -1.58 5.66
N SER A 103 -4.06 -0.46 6.36
CA SER A 103 -2.97 0.46 6.72
C SER A 103 -1.98 -0.16 7.71
N LEU A 104 -2.45 -0.97 8.65
CA LEU A 104 -1.60 -1.77 9.55
C LEU A 104 -0.79 -2.81 8.78
N SER A 105 -1.37 -3.44 7.75
CA SER A 105 -0.64 -4.37 6.87
C SER A 105 0.48 -3.66 6.11
N VAL A 106 0.24 -2.43 5.63
CA VAL A 106 1.29 -1.60 5.02
C VAL A 106 2.38 -1.25 6.02
N ALA A 107 2.01 -0.83 7.25
CA ALA A 107 2.98 -0.54 8.31
C ALA A 107 3.80 -1.79 8.68
N ALA A 108 3.16 -2.96 8.73
CA ALA A 108 3.84 -4.24 8.98
C ALA A 108 4.85 -4.58 7.87
N CYS A 109 4.54 -4.30 6.59
CA CYS A 109 5.51 -4.48 5.50
C CYS A 109 6.76 -3.62 5.69
N GLY A 110 6.61 -2.38 6.19
CA GLY A 110 7.74 -1.51 6.52
C GLY A 110 8.50 -1.95 7.78
N LEU A 111 7.80 -2.48 8.78
CA LEU A 111 8.40 -2.98 10.02
C LEU A 111 9.17 -4.29 9.80
N PHE A 112 8.66 -5.14 8.92
CA PHE A 112 9.23 -6.44 8.58
C PHE A 112 9.73 -6.42 7.13
N PRO A 113 10.94 -5.89 6.86
CA PRO A 113 11.53 -5.89 5.54
C PRO A 113 11.83 -7.32 5.08
N VAL A 114 12.10 -7.50 3.80
CA VAL A 114 12.36 -8.83 3.20
C VAL A 114 13.46 -9.62 3.90
N ASN A 115 14.41 -8.93 4.55
CA ASN A 115 15.50 -9.54 5.31
C ASN A 115 15.02 -10.41 6.48
N VAL A 116 13.80 -10.21 7.00
CA VAL A 116 13.25 -11.04 8.12
C VAL A 116 12.34 -12.17 7.63
N GLY A 117 12.35 -12.49 6.34
CA GLY A 117 11.78 -13.70 5.73
C GLY A 117 10.30 -13.93 6.07
N ALA A 118 10.00 -14.89 6.95
CA ALA A 118 8.63 -15.30 7.25
C ALA A 118 7.71 -14.16 7.73
N LEU A 119 8.20 -13.24 8.56
CA LEU A 119 7.39 -12.10 9.02
C LEU A 119 7.05 -11.16 7.88
N HIS A 120 7.99 -10.94 6.94
CA HIS A 120 7.71 -10.21 5.71
C HIS A 120 6.62 -10.88 4.88
N SER A 121 6.72 -12.20 4.67
CA SER A 121 5.72 -12.99 3.95
C SER A 121 4.32 -12.86 4.56
N HIS A 122 4.20 -12.92 5.90
CA HIS A 122 2.92 -12.72 6.58
C HIS A 122 2.38 -11.29 6.41
N ALA A 123 3.24 -10.27 6.52
CA ALA A 123 2.84 -8.87 6.32
C ALA A 123 2.32 -8.63 4.90
N MET A 124 3.04 -9.14 3.89
CA MET A 124 2.62 -9.05 2.48
C MET A 124 1.32 -9.81 2.22
N THR A 125 1.17 -11.02 2.80
CA THR A 125 -0.08 -11.78 2.71
C THR A 125 -1.24 -11.01 3.32
N ALA A 126 -1.07 -10.39 4.48
CA ALA A 126 -2.07 -9.54 5.11
C ALA A 126 -2.45 -8.36 4.20
N LEU A 127 -1.47 -7.70 3.57
CA LEU A 127 -1.70 -6.63 2.60
C LEU A 127 -2.56 -7.11 1.41
N TYR A 128 -2.21 -8.27 0.83
CA TYR A 128 -2.94 -8.83 -0.32
C TYR A 128 -4.36 -9.25 0.03
N VAL A 129 -4.61 -9.74 1.25
CA VAL A 129 -5.95 -10.10 1.72
C VAL A 129 -6.77 -8.85 2.08
N MET A 130 -6.18 -7.88 2.77
CA MET A 130 -6.91 -6.69 3.23
C MET A 130 -7.25 -5.72 2.10
N THR A 131 -6.49 -5.71 0.99
CA THR A 131 -6.78 -4.84 -0.16
C THR A 131 -8.15 -5.14 -0.78
N PRO A 132 -8.48 -6.37 -1.22
CA PRO A 132 -9.80 -6.68 -1.77
C PRO A 132 -10.93 -6.54 -0.73
N VAL A 133 -10.68 -6.86 0.54
CA VAL A 133 -11.66 -6.66 1.62
C VAL A 133 -12.03 -5.18 1.77
N CYS A 134 -11.03 -4.28 1.82
CA CYS A 134 -11.26 -2.85 1.90
C CYS A 134 -11.93 -2.31 0.63
N ALA A 135 -11.55 -2.78 -0.57
CA ALA A 135 -12.17 -2.42 -1.83
C ALA A 135 -13.65 -2.81 -1.88
N LEU A 136 -14.01 -3.98 -1.34
CA LEU A 136 -15.39 -4.44 -1.24
C LEU A 136 -16.23 -3.49 -0.38
N PHE A 137 -15.76 -3.14 0.83
CA PHE A 137 -16.46 -2.17 1.69
C PHE A 137 -16.51 -0.77 1.07
N TYR A 138 -15.50 -0.38 0.30
CA TYR A 138 -15.51 0.87 -0.46
C TYR A 138 -16.64 0.86 -1.51
N CYS A 139 -16.78 -0.22 -2.27
CA CYS A 139 -17.87 -0.38 -3.24
C CYS A 139 -19.26 -0.34 -2.57
N PHE A 140 -19.44 -1.02 -1.45
CA PHE A 140 -20.71 -0.95 -0.69
C PHE A 140 -20.99 0.47 -0.16
N ALA A 141 -19.96 1.18 0.30
CA ALA A 141 -20.10 2.53 0.80
C ALA A 141 -20.50 3.53 -0.29
N ILE A 142 -20.08 3.31 -1.54
CA ILE A 142 -20.47 4.12 -2.70
C ILE A 142 -21.98 4.02 -2.97
N LEU A 143 -22.57 2.86 -2.78
CA LEU A 143 -24.04 2.68 -2.91
C LEU A 143 -24.82 3.57 -1.94
N ARG A 144 -24.17 4.09 -0.90
CA ARG A 144 -24.68 5.04 0.09
C ARG A 144 -24.13 6.46 -0.08
N ASP A 145 -23.53 6.76 -1.22
CA ASP A 145 -22.91 8.07 -1.55
C ASP A 145 -21.85 8.57 -0.55
N ILE A 146 -21.21 7.67 0.20
CA ILE A 146 -20.22 8.02 1.23
C ILE A 146 -18.87 8.46 0.65
N PRO A 147 -18.17 7.62 -0.16
CA PRO A 147 -16.91 7.99 -0.79
C PRO A 147 -17.06 8.49 -2.23
N PRO A 148 -16.01 9.05 -2.84
CA PRO A 148 -16.01 9.45 -4.25
C PRO A 148 -16.18 8.24 -5.19
N ARG A 149 -17.14 8.29 -6.09
CA ARG A 149 -17.44 7.20 -7.05
C ARG A 149 -16.26 6.87 -7.97
N TRP A 150 -15.46 7.85 -8.35
CA TRP A 150 -14.30 7.67 -9.21
C TRP A 150 -13.20 6.79 -8.59
N GLY A 151 -13.21 6.60 -7.27
CA GLY A 151 -12.30 5.69 -6.58
C GLY A 151 -12.60 4.20 -6.80
N VAL A 152 -13.75 3.82 -7.39
CA VAL A 152 -14.14 2.41 -7.62
C VAL A 152 -13.17 1.72 -8.56
N LEU A 153 -12.87 2.34 -9.70
CA LEU A 153 -12.01 1.72 -10.71
C LEU A 153 -10.62 1.38 -10.15
N PRO A 154 -9.89 2.33 -9.53
CA PRO A 154 -8.61 1.99 -8.93
C PRO A 154 -8.72 1.05 -7.73
N ALA A 155 -9.82 1.09 -6.95
CA ALA A 155 -10.04 0.13 -5.87
C ALA A 155 -10.19 -1.31 -6.39
N LEU A 156 -11.01 -1.51 -7.43
CA LEU A 156 -11.20 -2.82 -8.06
C LEU A 156 -9.92 -3.29 -8.78
N ALA A 157 -9.21 -2.39 -9.44
CA ALA A 157 -7.93 -2.72 -10.07
C ALA A 157 -6.88 -3.14 -9.02
N ALA A 158 -6.79 -2.42 -7.88
CA ALA A 158 -5.94 -2.80 -6.76
C ALA A 158 -6.32 -4.17 -6.20
N ALA A 159 -7.62 -4.43 -6.01
CA ALA A 159 -8.13 -5.73 -5.55
C ALA A 159 -7.76 -6.86 -6.53
N GLY A 160 -7.89 -6.63 -7.83
CA GLY A 160 -7.50 -7.60 -8.87
C GLY A 160 -6.00 -7.91 -8.83
N CYS A 161 -5.14 -6.89 -8.73
CA CYS A 161 -3.70 -7.08 -8.57
C CYS A 161 -3.34 -7.85 -7.28
N ALA A 162 -3.98 -7.48 -6.15
CA ALA A 162 -3.74 -8.16 -4.88
C ALA A 162 -4.18 -9.62 -4.91
N LEU A 163 -5.32 -9.94 -5.52
CA LEU A 163 -5.78 -11.32 -5.71
C LEU A 163 -4.86 -12.10 -6.65
N ALA A 164 -4.40 -11.50 -7.74
CA ALA A 164 -3.44 -12.15 -8.64
C ALA A 164 -2.16 -12.54 -7.90
N LEU A 165 -1.59 -11.62 -7.08
CA LEU A 165 -0.42 -11.89 -6.26
C LEU A 165 -0.68 -12.91 -5.14
N LEU A 166 -1.89 -12.89 -4.56
CA LEU A 166 -2.28 -13.85 -3.50
C LEU A 166 -2.42 -15.28 -4.03
N LEU A 167 -2.90 -15.43 -5.27
CA LEU A 167 -3.15 -16.72 -5.92
C LEU A 167 -1.96 -17.20 -6.76
N ASP A 168 -0.88 -16.44 -6.83
CA ASP A 168 0.32 -16.83 -7.55
C ASP A 168 0.92 -18.12 -6.91
N PRO A 169 1.10 -19.22 -7.67
CA PRO A 169 1.65 -20.46 -7.14
C PRO A 169 3.08 -20.31 -6.62
N ASP A 170 3.85 -19.37 -7.19
CA ASP A 170 5.23 -19.09 -6.79
C ASP A 170 5.32 -17.98 -5.72
N ARG A 171 4.19 -17.64 -5.08
CA ARG A 171 4.08 -16.56 -4.11
C ARG A 171 5.10 -16.63 -2.98
N GLU A 172 5.35 -17.81 -2.43
CA GLU A 172 6.33 -17.97 -1.35
C GLU A 172 7.75 -17.69 -1.81
N LEU A 173 8.09 -18.10 -3.01
CA LEU A 173 9.38 -17.82 -3.64
C LEU A 173 9.55 -16.31 -3.82
N MET A 174 8.51 -15.65 -4.30
CA MET A 174 8.47 -14.22 -4.53
C MET A 174 8.58 -13.40 -3.23
N LEU A 175 7.91 -13.84 -2.17
CA LEU A 175 7.91 -13.17 -0.86
C LEU A 175 9.21 -13.38 -0.07
N MET A 176 9.98 -14.42 -0.35
CA MET A 176 11.25 -14.70 0.31
C MET A 176 12.45 -13.97 -0.32
N ASP A 177 12.28 -13.30 -1.45
CA ASP A 177 13.28 -12.49 -2.18
C ASP A 177 14.62 -13.20 -2.51
N ARG A 178 14.97 -14.25 -1.77
CA ARG A 178 16.15 -15.09 -2.04
C ARG A 178 16.15 -15.70 -3.43
N TYR A 179 14.99 -15.78 -4.03
CA TYR A 179 14.77 -16.46 -5.28
C TYR A 179 14.63 -15.52 -6.48
N ALA A 180 14.32 -14.23 -6.28
CA ALA A 180 14.38 -13.28 -7.38
C ALA A 180 15.77 -13.26 -8.03
N TYR A 181 16.81 -13.38 -7.23
CA TYR A 181 18.20 -13.51 -7.68
C TYR A 181 18.60 -14.95 -8.02
N GLY A 182 18.16 -15.94 -7.24
CA GLY A 182 18.53 -17.35 -7.42
C GLY A 182 17.80 -18.04 -8.56
N LEU A 183 16.56 -17.66 -8.87
CA LEU A 183 15.79 -18.21 -10.00
C LEU A 183 16.29 -17.70 -11.34
N PHE A 184 16.74 -16.45 -11.42
CA PHE A 184 17.06 -15.80 -12.68
C PHE A 184 18.57 -15.60 -12.88
N GLY A 185 19.41 -15.83 -11.85
CA GLY A 185 20.84 -15.59 -11.95
C GLY A 185 21.15 -14.18 -12.44
N ALA A 186 22.07 -14.08 -13.42
CA ALA A 186 22.37 -12.82 -14.12
C ALA A 186 21.28 -12.45 -15.17
N ASP A 187 20.43 -13.39 -15.55
CA ASP A 187 19.46 -13.23 -16.65
C ASP A 187 18.03 -13.05 -16.11
N ARG A 188 17.69 -11.83 -15.71
CA ARG A 188 16.31 -11.49 -15.40
C ARG A 188 15.45 -11.50 -16.66
N PRO A 189 14.18 -11.96 -16.59
CA PRO A 189 13.27 -11.87 -17.72
C PRO A 189 13.01 -10.40 -18.07
N THR A 190 12.70 -10.10 -19.33
CA THR A 190 12.34 -8.76 -19.80
C THR A 190 11.12 -8.20 -19.05
N ILE A 191 10.20 -9.06 -18.67
CA ILE A 191 9.02 -8.73 -17.83
C ILE A 191 8.84 -9.86 -16.81
N TRP A 192 8.90 -9.50 -15.55
CA TRP A 192 8.53 -10.40 -14.46
C TRP A 192 7.15 -9.97 -13.91
N TRP A 193 6.14 -10.74 -14.29
CA TRP A 193 4.75 -10.42 -14.01
C TRP A 193 4.44 -10.13 -12.53
N PRO A 194 4.98 -10.89 -11.55
CA PRO A 194 4.76 -10.57 -10.14
C PRO A 194 5.30 -9.19 -9.72
N ALA A 195 6.48 -8.79 -10.22
CA ALA A 195 7.03 -7.47 -9.95
C ALA A 195 6.15 -6.36 -10.56
N LEU A 196 5.80 -6.49 -11.84
CA LEU A 196 4.92 -5.54 -12.52
C LEU A 196 3.55 -5.44 -11.82
N THR A 197 2.93 -6.56 -11.47
CA THR A 197 1.64 -6.60 -10.77
C THR A 197 1.73 -5.94 -9.38
N GLY A 198 2.86 -6.14 -8.68
CA GLY A 198 3.14 -5.46 -7.40
C GLY A 198 3.19 -3.94 -7.56
N TRP A 199 3.83 -3.43 -8.61
CA TRP A 199 3.88 -1.99 -8.88
C TRP A 199 2.53 -1.42 -9.33
N LEU A 200 1.76 -2.18 -10.11
CA LEU A 200 0.39 -1.81 -10.45
C LEU A 200 -0.50 -1.76 -9.20
N LEU A 201 -0.33 -2.69 -8.26
CA LEU A 201 -1.01 -2.64 -6.97
C LEU A 201 -0.68 -1.34 -6.23
N VAL A 202 0.59 -0.97 -6.09
CA VAL A 202 1.02 0.28 -5.44
C VAL A 202 0.42 1.50 -6.13
N LEU A 203 0.44 1.54 -7.45
CA LEU A 203 -0.13 2.62 -8.26
C LEU A 203 -1.64 2.76 -8.01
N PHE A 204 -2.39 1.66 -8.13
CA PHE A 204 -3.84 1.70 -7.97
C PHE A 204 -4.27 2.00 -6.53
N VAL A 205 -3.58 1.47 -5.52
CA VAL A 205 -3.80 1.83 -4.11
C VAL A 205 -3.50 3.32 -3.90
N GLY A 206 -2.42 3.84 -4.47
CA GLY A 206 -2.07 5.26 -4.39
C GLY A 206 -3.15 6.16 -4.99
N ILE A 207 -3.63 5.86 -6.19
CA ILE A 207 -4.71 6.58 -6.87
C ILE A 207 -6.01 6.48 -6.05
N TRP A 208 -6.36 5.30 -5.57
CA TRP A 208 -7.54 5.08 -4.75
C TRP A 208 -7.52 5.90 -3.45
N LEU A 209 -6.41 5.84 -2.71
CA LEU A 209 -6.23 6.64 -1.49
C LEU A 209 -6.26 8.14 -1.77
N PHE A 210 -5.69 8.60 -2.89
CA PHE A 210 -5.79 9.99 -3.32
C PHE A 210 -7.25 10.42 -3.47
N TYR A 211 -8.08 9.62 -4.17
CA TYR A 211 -9.52 9.90 -4.27
C TYR A 211 -10.21 9.86 -2.91
N ALA A 212 -9.91 8.86 -2.08
CA ALA A 212 -10.52 8.71 -0.77
C ALA A 212 -10.17 9.86 0.19
N LEU A 213 -8.95 10.39 0.14
CA LEU A 213 -8.47 11.42 1.06
C LEU A 213 -8.74 12.84 0.58
N ILE A 214 -8.49 13.13 -0.71
CA ILE A 214 -8.53 14.50 -1.23
C ILE A 214 -9.94 14.89 -1.66
N LEU A 215 -10.64 14.02 -2.35
CA LEU A 215 -11.96 14.37 -2.88
C LEU A 215 -13.07 14.32 -1.82
N MET A 216 -12.92 13.53 -0.77
CA MET A 216 -13.83 13.63 0.39
C MET A 216 -13.71 14.97 1.13
N ARG A 217 -12.58 15.68 1.04
CA ARG A 217 -12.40 17.02 1.59
C ARG A 217 -13.36 18.05 1.01
N ARG A 218 -13.80 17.89 -0.24
CA ARG A 218 -14.65 18.85 -0.95
C ARG A 218 -16.14 18.74 -0.59
N ARG A 219 -16.56 17.71 0.14
CA ARG A 219 -17.97 17.48 0.50
C ARG A 219 -18.34 17.95 1.92
N HIS A 220 -17.40 18.57 2.65
CA HIS A 220 -17.56 19.12 4.00
C HIS A 220 -17.13 20.58 4.07
#